data_aff3c7149a38230c43118fc9b4f60d0e
#
_entry.id   aff3c7149a38230c43118fc9b4f60d0e
#
_cell.length_a   1.000
_cell.length_b   1.000
_cell.length_c   1.000
_cell.angle_alpha   90.00
_cell.angle_beta   90.00
_cell.angle_gamma   90.00
#
_symmetry.space_group_name_H-M   'P 1'
#
loop_
_entity.id
_entity.type
_entity.pdbx_description
1 polymer ?
#
loop_
_entity_poly.entity_id
_entity_poly.type
_entity_poly.pdbx_seq_one_letter_code
_entity_poly.pdbx_strand_id
1 'polypeptide(L)'
;MFRRTIKRLAALYLAAAVLFLLGCGVGCARGAYYRGRGLAGHRTLTAENVTYQSIRPYDTDIPAGETWFVSTDTDPQLLWEGDAWVERVVLHVQQHKPATGVELYYRAAGQTEFDTRHVVYGVPDGSGGYVFDLRGQHVSGLRIDPDSVGGVPTLFTGIDLNPPRPWYTRFVPTAGWWLVLAFVPAVA
;
A
#
# COMPACT_ATOMS: atom_id res chain seq x y z
N MET A 1 -30.55 -0.83 37.58
CA MET A 1 -30.10 -1.63 36.44
C MET A 1 -29.39 -0.78 35.38
N PHE A 2 -29.99 0.28 34.89
CA PHE A 2 -29.48 1.15 33.82
C PHE A 2 -28.05 1.72 34.04
N ARG A 3 -27.72 2.23 35.24
CA ARG A 3 -26.39 2.78 35.56
C ARG A 3 -25.26 1.73 35.47
N ARG A 4 -25.55 0.46 35.76
CA ARG A 4 -24.54 -0.64 35.64
C ARG A 4 -24.25 -1.00 34.20
N THR A 5 -25.28 -0.99 33.35
CA THR A 5 -25.15 -1.23 31.91
C THR A 5 -24.32 -0.13 31.23
N ILE A 6 -24.59 1.15 31.54
CA ILE A 6 -23.81 2.27 31.01
C ILE A 6 -22.32 2.17 31.39
N LYS A 7 -22.03 1.84 32.65
CA LYS A 7 -20.63 1.68 33.11
C LYS A 7 -19.92 0.53 32.40
N ARG A 8 -20.61 -0.59 32.15
CA ARG A 8 -20.04 -1.71 31.38
C ARG A 8 -19.76 -1.34 29.93
N LEU A 9 -20.73 -0.70 29.26
CA LEU A 9 -20.52 -0.19 27.89
C LEU A 9 -19.35 0.78 27.81
N ALA A 10 -19.29 1.77 28.69
CA ALA A 10 -18.19 2.73 28.74
C ALA A 10 -16.82 2.04 28.95
N ALA A 11 -16.76 1.02 29.80
CA ALA A 11 -15.55 0.26 30.03
C ALA A 11 -15.11 -0.55 28.77
N LEU A 12 -16.07 -1.13 28.03
CA LEU A 12 -15.79 -1.85 26.79
C LEU A 12 -15.29 -0.92 25.68
N TYR A 13 -15.89 0.26 25.51
CA TYR A 13 -15.42 1.27 24.55
C TYR A 13 -14.01 1.77 24.92
N LEU A 14 -13.76 2.02 26.21
CA LEU A 14 -12.43 2.41 26.68
C LEU A 14 -11.39 1.32 26.39
N ALA A 15 -11.72 0.07 26.69
CA ALA A 15 -10.84 -1.07 26.41
C ALA A 15 -10.54 -1.19 24.91
N ALA A 16 -11.54 -1.06 24.04
CA ALA A 16 -11.36 -1.09 22.59
C ALA A 16 -10.46 0.06 22.11
N ALA A 17 -10.66 1.27 22.62
CA ALA A 17 -9.81 2.43 22.31
C ALA A 17 -8.35 2.21 22.77
N VAL A 18 -8.16 1.68 23.98
CA VAL A 18 -6.81 1.35 24.50
C VAL A 18 -6.13 0.30 23.64
N LEU A 19 -6.82 -0.77 23.24
CA LEU A 19 -6.27 -1.80 22.35
C LEU A 19 -5.88 -1.23 20.99
N PHE A 20 -6.70 -0.36 20.43
CA PHE A 20 -6.36 0.35 19.19
C PHE A 20 -5.10 1.19 19.35
N LEU A 21 -5.00 2.02 20.40
CA LEU A 21 -3.83 2.85 20.66
C LEU A 21 -2.56 2.03 20.92
N LEU A 22 -2.67 0.90 21.61
CA LEU A 22 -1.55 -0.04 21.80
C LEU A 22 -1.10 -0.61 20.44
N GLY A 23 -2.02 -1.00 19.57
CA GLY A 23 -1.71 -1.44 18.21
C GLY A 23 -0.97 -0.37 17.41
N CYS A 24 -1.42 0.89 17.47
CA CYS A 24 -0.73 2.03 16.86
C CYS A 24 0.67 2.21 17.44
N GLY A 25 0.82 2.09 18.77
CA GLY A 25 2.11 2.19 19.46
C GLY A 25 3.10 1.11 19.01
N VAL A 26 2.65 -0.13 18.90
CA VAL A 26 3.47 -1.24 18.36
C VAL A 26 3.89 -0.95 16.92
N GLY A 27 2.98 -0.48 16.07
CA GLY A 27 3.30 -0.08 14.69
C GLY A 27 4.35 1.03 14.64
N CYS A 28 4.21 2.06 15.48
CA CYS A 28 5.21 3.14 15.60
C CYS A 28 6.57 2.62 16.06
N ALA A 29 6.61 1.73 17.06
CA ALA A 29 7.86 1.15 17.57
C ALA A 29 8.57 0.30 16.50
N ARG A 30 7.82 -0.54 15.76
CA ARG A 30 8.37 -1.30 14.63
C ARG A 30 8.93 -0.38 13.53
N GLY A 31 8.17 0.66 13.14
CA GLY A 31 8.64 1.63 12.16
C GLY A 31 9.88 2.39 12.63
N ALA A 32 9.98 2.73 13.92
CA ALA A 32 11.18 3.36 14.50
C ALA A 32 12.39 2.41 14.48
N TYR A 33 12.19 1.14 14.82
CA TYR A 33 13.23 0.11 14.77
C TYR A 33 13.82 -0.04 13.35
N TYR A 34 12.96 -0.19 12.33
CA TYR A 34 13.42 -0.33 10.94
C TYR A 34 14.02 0.97 10.39
N ARG A 35 13.56 2.12 10.86
CA ARG A 35 14.16 3.42 10.54
C ARG A 35 15.58 3.54 11.08
N GLY A 36 15.81 3.09 12.32
CA GLY A 36 17.14 3.01 12.91
C GLY A 36 18.11 2.10 12.13
N ARG A 37 17.58 1.14 11.37
CA ARG A 37 18.34 0.26 10.47
C ARG A 37 18.46 0.79 9.03
N GLY A 38 17.94 1.98 8.72
CA GLY A 38 17.97 2.55 7.37
C GLY A 38 16.98 1.91 6.38
N LEU A 39 16.06 1.06 6.85
CA LEU A 39 15.14 0.31 5.99
C LEU A 39 13.77 0.98 5.78
N ALA A 40 13.39 1.94 6.63
CA ALA A 40 12.08 2.58 6.63
C ALA A 40 12.11 4.04 6.13
N GLY A 41 12.97 4.36 5.19
CA GLY A 41 13.06 5.68 4.57
C GLY A 41 12.06 5.88 3.42
N HIS A 42 11.78 7.14 3.09
CA HIS A 42 11.14 7.49 1.82
C HIS A 42 12.14 7.19 0.69
N ARG A 43 11.65 6.52 -0.36
CA ARG A 43 12.42 6.23 -1.59
C ARG A 43 11.50 6.41 -2.78
N THR A 44 11.97 7.10 -3.81
CA THR A 44 11.31 7.15 -5.11
C THR A 44 12.03 6.18 -6.04
N LEU A 45 11.28 5.25 -6.62
CA LEU A 45 11.76 4.32 -7.63
C LEU A 45 11.35 4.87 -9.00
N THR A 46 12.31 4.98 -9.89
CA THR A 46 12.12 5.40 -11.29
C THR A 46 12.10 4.18 -12.22
N ALA A 47 11.94 4.42 -13.50
CA ALA A 47 11.99 3.39 -14.54
C ALA A 47 13.27 2.53 -14.49
N GLU A 48 14.39 3.10 -14.03
CA GLU A 48 15.69 2.42 -13.92
C GLU A 48 15.75 1.44 -12.73
N ASN A 49 14.88 1.63 -11.74
CA ASN A 49 14.87 0.80 -10.52
C ASN A 49 13.90 -0.38 -10.61
N VAL A 50 13.15 -0.49 -11.71
CA VAL A 50 12.09 -1.49 -11.90
C VAL A 50 12.40 -2.36 -13.09
N THR A 51 12.12 -3.65 -12.97
CA THR A 51 12.13 -4.59 -14.09
C THR A 51 10.71 -4.76 -14.61
N TYR A 52 10.56 -4.79 -15.94
CA TYR A 52 9.27 -4.90 -16.61
C TYR A 52 9.09 -6.33 -17.12
N GLN A 53 7.94 -6.93 -16.82
CA GLN A 53 7.52 -8.22 -17.36
C GLN A 53 6.15 -8.06 -18.00
N SER A 54 5.96 -8.66 -19.21
CA SER A 54 4.73 -8.51 -20.01
C SER A 54 4.39 -7.05 -20.32
N ILE A 55 5.41 -6.21 -20.41
CA ILE A 55 5.33 -4.78 -20.66
C ILE A 55 6.39 -4.44 -21.71
N ARG A 56 6.02 -3.61 -22.68
CA ARG A 56 6.95 -3.07 -23.68
C ARG A 56 6.87 -1.54 -23.72
N PRO A 57 7.94 -0.85 -24.17
CA PRO A 57 7.87 0.56 -24.46
C PRO A 57 6.72 0.88 -25.42
N TYR A 58 6.10 2.04 -25.21
CA TYR A 58 5.10 2.59 -26.11
C TYR A 58 5.74 3.77 -26.84
N ASP A 59 6.00 3.59 -28.15
CA ASP A 59 6.90 4.46 -28.91
C ASP A 59 6.15 5.46 -29.81
N THR A 60 4.83 5.57 -29.72
CA THR A 60 4.02 6.39 -30.61
C THR A 60 3.79 7.77 -30.01
N ASP A 61 4.37 8.81 -30.62
CA ASP A 61 4.17 10.24 -30.31
C ASP A 61 4.39 10.62 -28.82
N ILE A 62 5.49 10.16 -28.23
CA ILE A 62 5.80 10.38 -26.82
C ILE A 62 6.54 11.72 -26.62
N PRO A 63 6.09 12.56 -25.67
CA PRO A 63 6.84 13.74 -25.26
C PRO A 63 8.22 13.39 -24.71
N ALA A 64 9.23 14.20 -25.01
CA ALA A 64 10.59 13.97 -24.54
C ALA A 64 10.65 13.96 -23.01
N GLY A 65 11.27 12.92 -22.44
CA GLY A 65 11.43 12.79 -20.98
C GLY A 65 10.31 12.01 -20.29
N GLU A 66 9.30 11.56 -21.02
CA GLU A 66 8.25 10.70 -20.48
C GLU A 66 8.55 9.21 -20.72
N THR A 67 8.19 8.36 -19.78
CA THR A 67 8.31 6.90 -19.90
C THR A 67 6.91 6.30 -20.05
N TRP A 68 6.57 6.01 -21.30
CA TRP A 68 5.32 5.31 -21.59
C TRP A 68 5.58 3.82 -21.84
N PHE A 69 4.66 3.01 -21.40
CA PHE A 69 4.65 1.58 -21.69
C PHE A 69 3.24 1.10 -22.09
N VAL A 70 3.18 -0.07 -22.66
CA VAL A 70 1.93 -0.78 -22.92
C VAL A 70 2.07 -2.23 -22.45
N SER A 71 1.06 -2.72 -21.76
CA SER A 71 0.94 -4.12 -21.38
C SER A 71 0.74 -5.01 -22.61
N THR A 72 1.47 -6.11 -22.69
CA THR A 72 1.42 -7.05 -23.82
C THR A 72 0.41 -8.17 -23.64
N ASP A 73 0.02 -8.41 -22.40
CA ASP A 73 -0.99 -9.41 -22.02
C ASP A 73 -1.77 -8.96 -20.77
N THR A 74 -2.46 -9.90 -20.14
CA THR A 74 -3.32 -9.65 -18.97
C THR A 74 -2.61 -9.73 -17.62
N ASP A 75 -1.28 -9.95 -17.62
CA ASP A 75 -0.45 -10.05 -16.40
C ASP A 75 0.82 -9.16 -16.49
N PRO A 76 0.66 -7.85 -16.73
CA PRO A 76 1.79 -6.93 -16.77
C PRO A 76 2.34 -6.68 -15.37
N GLN A 77 3.66 -6.71 -15.21
CA GLN A 77 4.31 -6.62 -13.91
C GLN A 77 5.42 -5.57 -13.90
N LEU A 78 5.39 -4.71 -12.89
CA LEU A 78 6.48 -3.84 -12.48
C LEU A 78 7.14 -4.47 -11.25
N LEU A 79 8.36 -4.93 -11.41
CA LEU A 79 9.09 -5.69 -10.38
C LEU A 79 10.19 -4.82 -9.77
N TRP A 80 10.20 -4.73 -8.46
CA TRP A 80 11.29 -4.13 -7.69
C TRP A 80 11.88 -5.16 -6.72
N GLU A 81 13.20 -5.26 -6.69
CA GLU A 81 13.96 -6.10 -5.77
C GLU A 81 14.70 -5.21 -4.78
N GLY A 82 14.52 -5.46 -3.49
CA GLY A 82 15.22 -4.69 -2.47
C GLY A 82 14.70 -4.94 -1.07
N ASP A 83 15.50 -4.61 -0.09
CA ASP A 83 15.19 -4.77 1.33
C ASP A 83 14.65 -3.45 1.89
N ALA A 84 13.40 -3.47 2.37
CA ALA A 84 12.76 -2.28 2.92
C ALA A 84 11.65 -2.63 3.93
N TRP A 85 11.46 -1.74 4.89
CA TRP A 85 10.23 -1.66 5.68
C TRP A 85 9.24 -0.74 4.97
N VAL A 86 8.14 -1.27 4.48
CA VAL A 86 7.16 -0.53 3.69
C VAL A 86 5.83 -0.41 4.42
N GLU A 87 5.44 0.81 4.74
CA GLU A 87 4.12 1.12 5.31
C GLU A 87 3.11 1.41 4.21
N ARG A 88 3.56 2.11 3.16
CA ARG A 88 2.72 2.58 2.07
C ARG A 88 3.52 2.66 0.78
N VAL A 89 2.86 2.35 -0.33
CA VAL A 89 3.37 2.54 -1.69
C VAL A 89 2.42 3.47 -2.43
N VAL A 90 2.96 4.38 -3.22
CA VAL A 90 2.18 5.20 -4.16
C VAL A 90 2.74 4.96 -5.55
N LEU A 91 1.91 4.46 -6.43
CA LEU A 91 2.20 4.28 -7.86
C LEU A 91 1.73 5.53 -8.60
N HIS A 92 2.65 6.21 -9.24
CA HIS A 92 2.36 7.39 -10.06
C HIS A 92 2.27 6.98 -11.52
N VAL A 93 1.06 6.90 -12.03
CA VAL A 93 0.74 6.54 -13.42
C VAL A 93 -0.39 7.42 -13.96
N GLN A 94 -0.42 7.57 -15.27
CA GLN A 94 -1.58 8.08 -15.99
C GLN A 94 -1.94 7.09 -17.09
N GLN A 95 -3.17 6.61 -17.07
CA GLN A 95 -3.66 5.60 -17.99
C GLN A 95 -4.68 6.20 -18.94
N HIS A 96 -4.60 5.87 -20.23
CA HIS A 96 -5.56 6.33 -21.23
C HIS A 96 -6.98 5.82 -20.96
N LYS A 97 -7.11 4.70 -20.25
CA LYS A 97 -8.38 4.13 -19.80
C LYS A 97 -8.25 3.75 -18.33
N PRO A 98 -9.32 3.86 -17.55
CA PRO A 98 -9.30 3.38 -16.17
C PRO A 98 -8.85 1.92 -16.13
N ALA A 99 -7.79 1.64 -15.36
CA ALA A 99 -7.37 0.28 -15.13
C ALA A 99 -8.38 -0.45 -14.25
N THR A 100 -8.52 -1.72 -14.50
CA THR A 100 -9.26 -2.64 -13.63
C THR A 100 -8.25 -3.53 -12.90
N GLY A 101 -8.41 -3.68 -11.59
CA GLY A 101 -7.62 -4.64 -10.82
C GLY A 101 -6.14 -4.25 -10.67
N VAL A 102 -5.84 -2.99 -10.30
CA VAL A 102 -4.47 -2.60 -9.96
C VAL A 102 -4.10 -3.22 -8.62
N GLU A 103 -3.09 -4.09 -8.63
CA GLU A 103 -2.71 -4.92 -7.50
C GLU A 103 -1.22 -4.76 -7.17
N LEU A 104 -0.89 -4.89 -5.90
CA LEU A 104 0.48 -4.96 -5.42
C LEU A 104 0.65 -6.24 -4.63
N TYR A 105 1.56 -7.07 -5.08
CA TYR A 105 2.06 -8.23 -4.35
C TYR A 105 3.37 -7.86 -3.67
N TYR A 106 3.57 -8.33 -2.45
CA TYR A 106 4.86 -8.16 -1.78
C TYR A 106 5.42 -9.50 -1.33
N ARG A 107 6.72 -9.61 -1.43
CA ARG A 107 7.47 -10.75 -0.92
C ARG A 107 8.02 -10.37 0.46
N ALA A 108 7.56 -11.03 1.51
CA ALA A 108 8.06 -10.78 2.84
C ALA A 108 9.55 -11.18 2.97
N ALA A 109 10.27 -10.52 3.85
CA ALA A 109 11.68 -10.84 4.09
C ALA A 109 11.86 -12.33 4.42
N GLY A 110 12.77 -12.97 3.69
CA GLY A 110 13.04 -14.42 3.79
C GLY A 110 12.18 -15.30 2.86
N GLN A 111 11.25 -14.75 2.10
CA GLN A 111 10.53 -15.46 1.04
C GLN A 111 11.24 -15.31 -0.30
N THR A 112 11.10 -16.31 -1.17
CA THR A 112 11.69 -16.33 -2.51
C THR A 112 10.69 -16.01 -3.61
N GLU A 113 9.38 -16.19 -3.36
CA GLU A 113 8.33 -16.05 -4.35
C GLU A 113 7.23 -15.10 -3.87
N PHE A 114 6.53 -14.49 -4.82
CA PHE A 114 5.31 -13.74 -4.56
C PHE A 114 4.15 -14.71 -4.32
N ASP A 115 3.29 -14.37 -3.33
CA ASP A 115 2.18 -15.22 -2.90
C ASP A 115 0.88 -14.41 -2.91
N THR A 116 -0.21 -14.99 -3.39
CA THR A 116 -1.54 -14.39 -3.40
C THR A 116 -2.09 -14.03 -2.01
N ARG A 117 -1.49 -14.57 -0.93
CA ARG A 117 -1.79 -14.15 0.45
C ARG A 117 -1.22 -12.78 0.80
N HIS A 118 -0.26 -12.30 0.03
CA HIS A 118 0.43 -11.02 0.23
C HIS A 118 0.07 -10.03 -0.88
N VAL A 119 -1.23 -9.83 -1.11
CA VAL A 119 -1.76 -8.89 -2.09
C VAL A 119 -2.45 -7.69 -1.41
N VAL A 120 -2.26 -6.51 -1.98
CA VAL A 120 -2.94 -5.27 -1.59
C VAL A 120 -3.52 -4.63 -2.85
N TYR A 121 -4.80 -4.30 -2.80
CA TYR A 121 -5.47 -3.64 -3.92
C TYR A 121 -5.19 -2.14 -3.93
N GLY A 122 -4.94 -1.60 -5.11
CA GLY A 122 -4.71 -0.17 -5.31
C GLY A 122 -5.98 0.66 -5.11
N VAL A 123 -5.86 1.70 -4.29
CA VAL A 123 -6.93 2.69 -4.11
C VAL A 123 -6.56 3.92 -4.93
N PRO A 124 -7.40 4.37 -5.89
CA PRO A 124 -7.12 5.57 -6.65
C PRO A 124 -6.87 6.77 -5.73
N ASP A 125 -5.86 7.57 -6.03
CA ASP A 125 -5.48 8.74 -5.24
C ASP A 125 -6.17 10.05 -5.69
N GLY A 126 -6.94 9.98 -6.77
CA GLY A 126 -7.62 11.11 -7.38
C GLY A 126 -6.77 11.92 -8.36
N SER A 127 -5.48 11.63 -8.51
CA SER A 127 -4.57 12.26 -9.48
C SER A 127 -4.24 11.36 -10.69
N GLY A 128 -4.83 10.16 -10.73
CA GLY A 128 -4.57 9.12 -11.72
C GLY A 128 -3.68 8.00 -11.20
N GLY A 129 -3.03 8.20 -10.07
CA GLY A 129 -2.21 7.19 -9.40
C GLY A 129 -2.98 6.29 -8.43
N TYR A 130 -2.25 5.38 -7.81
CA TYR A 130 -2.80 4.39 -6.87
C TYR A 130 -1.99 4.32 -5.59
N VAL A 131 -2.71 4.14 -4.49
CA VAL A 131 -2.15 4.01 -3.15
C VAL A 131 -2.37 2.60 -2.64
N PHE A 132 -1.32 1.99 -2.09
CA PHE A 132 -1.34 0.68 -1.43
C PHE A 132 -0.91 0.83 0.03
N ASP A 133 -1.72 0.38 0.96
CA ASP A 133 -1.42 0.42 2.40
C ASP A 133 -0.97 -0.96 2.90
N LEU A 134 0.34 -1.16 3.04
CA LEU A 134 0.95 -2.41 3.51
C LEU A 134 0.97 -2.51 5.05
N ARG A 135 0.63 -1.44 5.75
CA ARG A 135 0.57 -1.39 7.23
C ARG A 135 1.88 -1.76 7.94
N GLY A 136 2.99 -1.56 7.27
CA GLY A 136 4.32 -1.87 7.78
C GLY A 136 4.68 -3.35 7.65
N GLN A 137 5.22 -3.69 6.49
CA GLN A 137 5.79 -5.00 6.18
C GLN A 137 7.28 -4.86 5.88
N HIS A 138 8.07 -5.83 6.33
CA HIS A 138 9.46 -5.96 5.92
C HIS A 138 9.48 -6.81 4.66
N VAL A 139 9.83 -6.17 3.54
CA VAL A 139 9.73 -6.78 2.20
C VAL A 139 11.09 -6.95 1.56
N SER A 140 11.25 -8.01 0.78
CA SER A 140 12.42 -8.27 -0.08
C SER A 140 12.13 -8.03 -1.57
N GLY A 141 10.90 -7.68 -1.92
CA GLY A 141 10.50 -7.34 -3.28
C GLY A 141 9.05 -6.90 -3.36
N LEU A 142 8.74 -6.15 -4.41
CA LEU A 142 7.39 -5.71 -4.77
C LEU A 142 7.13 -6.08 -6.23
N ARG A 143 5.93 -6.54 -6.51
CA ARG A 143 5.36 -6.71 -7.84
C ARG A 143 4.10 -5.86 -7.89
N ILE A 144 4.02 -4.96 -8.85
CA ILE A 144 2.81 -4.16 -9.10
C ILE A 144 2.27 -4.53 -10.46
N ASP A 145 1.01 -4.91 -10.51
CA ASP A 145 0.27 -5.21 -11.72
C ASP A 145 -0.60 -3.98 -12.03
N PRO A 146 -0.20 -3.13 -12.99
CA PRO A 146 -0.83 -1.83 -13.21
C PRO A 146 -2.18 -1.93 -13.92
N ASP A 147 -2.49 -3.06 -14.53
CA ASP A 147 -3.79 -3.40 -15.14
C ASP A 147 -3.97 -4.91 -15.24
N SER A 148 -5.18 -5.36 -15.59
CA SER A 148 -5.51 -6.77 -15.77
C SER A 148 -6.11 -7.10 -17.14
N VAL A 149 -6.04 -6.16 -18.11
CA VAL A 149 -6.71 -6.32 -19.40
C VAL A 149 -5.77 -6.37 -20.61
N GLY A 150 -4.55 -5.89 -20.45
CA GLY A 150 -3.58 -5.78 -21.54
C GLY A 150 -3.89 -4.65 -22.55
N GLY A 151 -2.86 -4.21 -23.26
CA GLY A 151 -2.99 -3.18 -24.29
C GLY A 151 -3.33 -1.77 -23.77
N VAL A 152 -3.07 -1.47 -22.49
CA VAL A 152 -3.34 -0.17 -21.88
C VAL A 152 -2.07 0.69 -21.94
N PRO A 153 -2.07 1.77 -22.76
CA PRO A 153 -0.99 2.74 -22.71
C PRO A 153 -0.98 3.47 -21.37
N THR A 154 0.17 3.43 -20.70
CA THR A 154 0.36 3.97 -19.36
C THR A 154 1.61 4.83 -19.32
N LEU A 155 1.48 6.08 -18.89
CA LEU A 155 2.60 6.93 -18.49
C LEU A 155 3.01 6.51 -17.09
N PHE A 156 4.26 6.10 -16.92
CA PHE A 156 4.85 5.77 -15.64
C PHE A 156 5.80 6.88 -15.20
N THR A 157 5.54 7.47 -14.05
CA THR A 157 6.37 8.54 -13.50
C THR A 157 7.15 8.12 -12.26
N GLY A 158 6.78 7.01 -11.61
CA GLY A 158 7.54 6.45 -10.51
C GLY A 158 6.70 5.71 -9.49
N ILE A 159 7.39 5.17 -8.49
CA ILE A 159 6.80 4.53 -7.32
C ILE A 159 7.43 5.13 -6.07
N ASP A 160 6.62 5.70 -5.19
CA ASP A 160 7.08 6.16 -3.88
C ASP A 160 6.87 5.10 -2.81
N LEU A 161 7.95 4.69 -2.16
CA LEU A 161 7.92 3.88 -0.94
C LEU A 161 7.93 4.82 0.26
N ASN A 162 6.99 4.65 1.18
CA ASN A 162 6.86 5.45 2.40
C ASN A 162 6.85 6.97 2.17
N PRO A 163 6.02 7.51 1.27
CA PRO A 163 5.94 8.96 1.08
C PRO A 163 5.61 9.67 2.38
N PRO A 164 6.12 10.90 2.58
CA PRO A 164 5.86 11.67 3.79
C PRO A 164 4.35 11.84 4.02
N ARG A 165 3.92 11.63 5.25
CA ARG A 165 2.53 11.85 5.65
C ARG A 165 2.48 12.49 7.05
N PRO A 166 1.42 13.26 7.38
CA PRO A 166 1.23 13.78 8.71
C PRO A 166 1.22 12.66 9.75
N TRP A 167 1.92 12.85 10.86
CA TRP A 167 2.10 11.85 11.90
C TRP A 167 0.79 11.32 12.49
N TYR A 168 -0.23 12.17 12.57
CA TYR A 168 -1.55 11.83 13.13
C TYR A 168 -2.32 10.82 12.27
N THR A 169 -2.02 10.69 10.99
CA THR A 169 -2.71 9.74 10.10
C THR A 169 -2.55 8.29 10.53
N ARG A 170 -1.50 7.98 11.30
CA ARG A 170 -1.28 6.65 11.91
C ARG A 170 -2.29 6.32 12.99
N PHE A 171 -2.91 7.33 13.58
CA PHE A 171 -3.91 7.20 14.64
C PHE A 171 -5.34 7.31 14.11
N VAL A 172 -5.52 7.43 12.80
CA VAL A 172 -6.84 7.39 12.16
C VAL A 172 -7.23 5.94 11.96
N PRO A 173 -8.33 5.47 12.58
CA PRO A 173 -8.79 4.10 12.41
C PRO A 173 -9.15 3.81 10.95
N THR A 174 -8.77 2.65 10.45
CA THR A 174 -9.26 2.13 9.15
C THR A 174 -10.74 1.79 9.25
N ALA A 175 -11.42 1.60 8.11
CA ALA A 175 -12.83 1.22 8.09
C ALA A 175 -13.11 -0.03 8.96
N GLY A 176 -12.24 -1.05 8.92
CA GLY A 176 -12.34 -2.23 9.77
C GLY A 176 -12.23 -1.90 11.26
N TRP A 177 -11.33 -1.02 11.66
CA TRP A 177 -11.22 -0.56 13.04
C TRP A 177 -12.42 0.28 13.48
N TRP A 178 -12.98 1.12 12.60
CA TRP A 178 -14.23 1.83 12.89
C TRP A 178 -15.38 0.87 13.18
N LEU A 179 -15.51 -0.22 12.42
CA LEU A 179 -16.50 -1.25 12.68
C LEU A 179 -16.26 -1.94 14.03
N VAL A 180 -15.02 -2.31 14.34
CA VAL A 180 -14.69 -2.91 15.65
C VAL A 180 -15.00 -1.94 16.79
N LEU A 181 -14.58 -0.69 16.69
CA LEU A 181 -14.82 0.32 17.74
C LEU A 181 -16.31 0.64 17.92
N ALA A 182 -17.11 0.62 16.86
CA ALA A 182 -18.52 0.97 16.92
C ALA A 182 -19.40 -0.21 17.39
N PHE A 183 -19.16 -1.42 16.91
CA PHE A 183 -20.09 -2.54 17.07
C PHE A 183 -19.70 -3.55 18.15
N VAL A 184 -18.40 -3.87 18.28
CA VAL A 184 -18.00 -4.91 19.24
C VAL A 184 -18.38 -4.59 20.68
N PRO A 185 -18.17 -3.35 21.20
CA PRO A 185 -18.62 -3.01 22.54
C PRO A 185 -20.13 -2.95 22.70
N ALA A 186 -20.90 -2.79 21.62
CA ALA A 186 -22.36 -2.67 21.67
C ALA A 186 -23.06 -4.05 21.72
N VAL A 187 -22.39 -5.12 21.28
CA VAL A 187 -22.95 -6.49 21.24
C VAL A 187 -22.38 -7.42 22.33
N ALA A 188 -21.38 -6.96 23.10
CA ALA A 188 -20.77 -7.69 24.22
C ALA A 188 -21.43 -7.30 25.56
#